data_be01896eb12ba97613128012b70a8b23
#
_entry.id   be01896eb12ba97613128012b70a8b23
#
_cell.length_a   1.000
_cell.length_b   1.000
_cell.length_c   1.000
_cell.angle_alpha   90.00
_cell.angle_beta   90.00
_cell.angle_gamma   90.00
#
_symmetry.space_group_name_H-M   'P 1'
#
loop_
_entity.id
_entity.type
_entity.pdbx_description
1 polymer ?
#
loop_
_entity_poly.entity_id
_entity_poly.type
_entity_poly.pdbx_seq_one_letter_code
_entity_poly.pdbx_strand_id
1 'polypeptide(L)'
;MNTVRIDYFAVTVKNISPESVLTDILLIPLEDFTLNNWGINKYQRHYACSEIKVYFNEDRTSMGVFIELKGQGCRQYEEFLDGNENNWIALIGRLYQYSVNFTRLDIAHDIFDGSLDVQRVYDYCKKGLCISKAKHFEYHEKSVLENGERVGETVAIGSRGNQQWCIYNKRMEQLSKQELVEYPSWIRAELRCWQDKANIIAEQLFLKRPLSSIYFEAINGHYRFVKPNATDTNRWRRKKVKWWLDYLKTENQTVLSVERTKPTLRQSEAWTEKQVAKTLAKVYTAKYQAYDVQKAEDYIQGLLQEGLSRLTDNDEKDIEQYIREQNSSPLWGQKKTT
;
A
#
# COMPACT_ATOMS: atom_id res chain seq x y z
N MET A 1 -15.28 8.34 -0.79
CA MET A 1 -14.44 9.50 -0.47
C MET A 1 -13.02 9.19 -0.89
N ASN A 2 -12.30 10.14 -1.49
CA ASN A 2 -10.91 9.91 -1.92
C ASN A 2 -9.99 9.82 -0.70
N THR A 3 -8.90 9.03 -0.78
CA THR A 3 -7.97 8.82 0.34
C THR A 3 -6.52 8.95 -0.10
N VAL A 4 -5.65 9.47 0.78
CA VAL A 4 -4.20 9.52 0.56
C VAL A 4 -3.51 8.70 1.64
N ARG A 5 -2.51 7.88 1.23
CA ARG A 5 -1.77 7.00 2.16
C ARG A 5 -0.34 6.78 1.72
N ILE A 6 0.53 6.34 2.63
CA ILE A 6 1.85 5.84 2.27
C ILE A 6 1.69 4.44 1.68
N ASP A 7 2.27 4.20 0.50
CA ASP A 7 2.15 2.93 -0.22
C ASP A 7 3.49 2.23 -0.47
N TYR A 8 4.58 2.91 -0.19
CA TYR A 8 5.92 2.34 -0.14
C TYR A 8 6.78 3.14 0.83
N PHE A 9 7.50 2.45 1.68
CA PHE A 9 8.40 3.07 2.64
C PHE A 9 9.71 2.26 2.70
N ALA A 10 10.80 2.88 2.32
CA ALA A 10 12.11 2.25 2.39
C ALA A 10 13.16 3.22 2.90
N VAL A 11 13.90 2.79 3.93
CA VAL A 11 14.91 3.60 4.61
C VAL A 11 16.11 2.74 5.01
N THR A 12 17.30 3.29 4.88
CA THR A 12 18.51 2.70 5.44
C THR A 12 18.88 3.45 6.71
N VAL A 13 19.11 2.71 7.79
CA VAL A 13 19.52 3.21 9.11
C VAL A 13 20.95 2.75 9.38
N LYS A 14 21.83 3.66 9.79
CA LYS A 14 23.22 3.33 10.08
C LYS A 14 23.48 3.32 11.58
N ASN A 15 24.54 2.62 11.98
CA ASN A 15 25.04 2.56 13.36
C ASN A 15 24.01 2.01 14.38
N ILE A 16 23.28 1.00 13.96
CA ILE A 16 22.27 0.31 14.78
C ILE A 16 22.29 -1.19 14.44
N SER A 17 21.98 -2.05 15.41
CA SER A 17 21.80 -3.48 15.16
C SER A 17 20.47 -3.78 14.44
N PRO A 18 20.39 -4.86 13.67
CA PRO A 18 19.12 -5.27 13.06
C PRO A 18 18.01 -5.48 14.10
N GLU A 19 18.32 -6.10 15.23
CA GLU A 19 17.38 -6.38 16.33
C GLU A 19 16.82 -5.09 16.94
N SER A 20 17.69 -4.10 17.19
CA SER A 20 17.25 -2.78 17.67
C SER A 20 16.38 -2.04 16.65
N VAL A 21 16.54 -2.29 15.35
CA VAL A 21 15.61 -1.76 14.35
C VAL A 21 14.20 -2.34 14.54
N LEU A 22 14.10 -3.64 14.86
CA LEU A 22 12.82 -4.28 15.08
C LEU A 22 12.13 -3.76 16.34
N THR A 23 12.86 -3.76 17.49
CA THR A 23 12.28 -3.48 18.81
C THR A 23 12.15 -1.98 19.09
N ASP A 24 13.16 -1.16 18.75
CA ASP A 24 13.24 0.24 19.17
C ASP A 24 12.70 1.20 18.10
N ILE A 25 12.81 0.84 16.81
CA ILE A 25 12.32 1.66 15.71
C ILE A 25 10.93 1.20 15.24
N LEU A 26 10.78 -0.08 14.86
CA LEU A 26 9.50 -0.60 14.37
C LEU A 26 8.52 -0.89 15.51
N LEU A 27 9.01 -1.08 16.73
CA LEU A 27 8.23 -1.45 17.93
C LEU A 27 7.49 -2.78 17.76
N ILE A 28 8.10 -3.73 17.06
CA ILE A 28 7.57 -5.07 16.85
C ILE A 28 8.49 -6.05 17.58
N PRO A 29 7.96 -6.96 18.40
CA PRO A 29 8.76 -7.94 19.13
C PRO A 29 9.61 -8.81 18.20
N LEU A 30 10.82 -9.17 18.64
CA LEU A 30 11.74 -10.00 17.82
C LEU A 30 11.16 -11.38 17.51
N GLU A 31 10.38 -11.94 18.42
CA GLU A 31 9.69 -13.24 18.27
C GLU A 31 8.68 -13.28 17.12
N ASP A 32 8.19 -12.12 16.66
CA ASP A 32 7.27 -12.03 15.53
C ASP A 32 8.00 -12.10 14.17
N PHE A 33 9.33 -12.10 14.20
CA PHE A 33 10.14 -12.14 12.98
C PHE A 33 10.77 -13.50 12.74
N THR A 34 10.79 -13.89 11.47
CA THR A 34 11.58 -15.05 10.99
C THR A 34 12.86 -14.56 10.34
N LEU A 35 14.00 -15.11 10.77
CA LEU A 35 15.29 -14.83 10.16
C LEU A 35 15.48 -15.66 8.89
N ASN A 36 15.82 -15.00 7.79
CA ASN A 36 16.08 -15.58 6.48
C ASN A 36 17.54 -15.37 6.05
N ASN A 37 18.18 -16.42 5.51
CA ASN A 37 19.57 -16.40 5.06
C ASN A 37 19.72 -16.01 3.58
N TRP A 38 18.89 -15.11 3.09
CA TRP A 38 18.99 -14.50 1.78
C TRP A 38 18.54 -13.05 1.84
N GLY A 39 18.98 -12.23 0.90
CA GLY A 39 18.66 -10.81 0.88
C GLY A 39 18.60 -10.24 -0.53
N ILE A 40 18.43 -8.93 -0.63
CA ILE A 40 18.37 -8.16 -1.86
C ILE A 40 19.41 -7.03 -1.83
N ASN A 41 19.72 -6.42 -2.97
CA ASN A 41 20.56 -5.22 -3.04
C ASN A 41 21.92 -5.36 -2.32
N LYS A 42 22.54 -6.55 -2.38
CA LYS A 42 23.80 -6.93 -1.68
C LYS A 42 23.67 -7.13 -0.17
N TYR A 43 22.48 -7.06 0.42
CA TYR A 43 22.23 -7.55 1.77
C TYR A 43 22.19 -9.08 1.77
N GLN A 44 22.74 -9.70 2.82
CA GLN A 44 22.89 -11.15 2.89
C GLN A 44 21.71 -11.84 3.56
N ARG A 45 21.11 -11.18 4.55
CA ARG A 45 20.06 -11.73 5.41
C ARG A 45 18.94 -10.72 5.62
N HIS A 46 17.80 -11.19 6.09
CA HIS A 46 16.73 -10.32 6.53
C HIS A 46 15.86 -10.98 7.59
N TYR A 47 15.34 -10.16 8.46
CA TYR A 47 14.19 -10.46 9.29
C TYR A 47 12.91 -10.17 8.52
N ALA A 48 11.92 -11.08 8.59
CA ALA A 48 10.63 -10.93 7.95
C ALA A 48 9.49 -11.21 8.95
N CYS A 49 8.59 -10.24 9.09
CA CYS A 49 7.28 -10.42 9.69
C CYS A 49 6.25 -10.21 8.58
N SER A 50 5.85 -11.31 7.92
CA SER A 50 5.03 -11.31 6.70
C SER A 50 5.60 -10.36 5.62
N GLU A 51 4.97 -9.21 5.37
CA GLU A 51 5.38 -8.25 4.34
C GLU A 51 6.33 -7.14 4.85
N ILE A 52 6.59 -7.09 6.17
CA ILE A 52 7.58 -6.21 6.78
C ILE A 52 8.96 -6.88 6.69
N LYS A 53 9.92 -6.24 6.04
CA LYS A 53 11.26 -6.81 5.82
C LYS A 53 12.36 -5.88 6.25
N VAL A 54 13.33 -6.41 7.00
CA VAL A 54 14.49 -5.68 7.53
C VAL A 54 15.76 -6.42 7.10
N TYR A 55 16.48 -5.85 6.14
CA TYR A 55 17.65 -6.44 5.53
C TYR A 55 18.94 -5.94 6.19
N PHE A 56 19.91 -6.80 6.34
CA PHE A 56 21.21 -6.46 6.90
C PHE A 56 22.34 -7.32 6.32
N ASN A 57 23.56 -6.92 6.62
CA ASN A 57 24.77 -7.61 6.20
C ASN A 57 25.72 -7.71 7.39
N GLU A 58 26.09 -8.92 7.78
CA GLU A 58 26.98 -9.18 8.93
C GLU A 58 28.44 -8.79 8.61
N ASP A 59 28.88 -9.01 7.37
CA ASP A 59 30.25 -8.72 6.94
C ASP A 59 30.47 -7.25 6.58
N ARG A 60 29.40 -6.52 6.27
CA ARG A 60 29.43 -5.13 5.80
C ARG A 60 28.46 -4.25 6.57
N THR A 61 28.68 -4.15 7.86
CA THR A 61 27.84 -3.35 8.77
C THR A 61 27.75 -1.87 8.37
N SER A 62 28.78 -1.35 7.66
CA SER A 62 28.77 0.03 7.11
C SER A 62 27.66 0.29 6.09
N MET A 63 27.05 -0.75 5.51
CA MET A 63 25.86 -0.60 4.65
C MET A 63 24.65 -0.09 5.45
N GLY A 64 24.61 -0.36 6.76
CA GLY A 64 23.45 -0.11 7.61
C GLY A 64 22.38 -1.19 7.47
N VAL A 65 21.26 -0.97 8.13
CA VAL A 65 20.09 -1.83 8.13
C VAL A 65 19.03 -1.21 7.23
N PHE A 66 18.49 -1.99 6.30
CA PHE A 66 17.52 -1.52 5.31
C PHE A 66 16.12 -2.04 5.63
N ILE A 67 15.21 -1.13 5.92
CA ILE A 67 13.80 -1.41 6.16
C ILE A 67 13.05 -1.24 4.83
N GLU A 68 12.22 -2.21 4.45
CA GLU A 68 11.37 -2.13 3.26
C GLU A 68 9.94 -2.57 3.59
N LEU A 69 9.00 -1.64 3.42
CA LEU A 69 7.56 -1.86 3.53
C LEU A 69 6.94 -1.53 2.18
N LYS A 70 6.47 -2.55 1.46
CA LYS A 70 5.69 -2.39 0.21
C LYS A 70 4.22 -2.27 0.56
N GLY A 71 3.36 -1.90 -0.36
CA GLY A 71 1.93 -1.65 -0.16
C GLY A 71 1.26 -2.47 0.94
N GLN A 72 1.33 -3.80 0.87
CA GLN A 72 0.82 -4.69 1.93
C GLN A 72 1.60 -4.55 3.24
N GLY A 73 2.92 -4.41 3.17
CA GLY A 73 3.75 -4.17 4.36
C GLY A 73 3.44 -2.84 5.04
N CYS A 74 3.10 -1.78 4.26
CA CYS A 74 2.63 -0.53 4.84
C CYS A 74 1.30 -0.72 5.57
N ARG A 75 0.35 -1.48 4.99
CA ARG A 75 -0.95 -1.79 5.63
C ARG A 75 -0.75 -2.59 6.90
N GLN A 76 0.06 -3.64 6.84
CA GLN A 76 0.39 -4.47 8.01
C GLN A 76 1.04 -3.63 9.12
N TYR A 77 1.97 -2.74 8.78
CA TYR A 77 2.60 -1.86 9.77
C TYR A 77 1.58 -0.90 10.42
N GLU A 78 0.65 -0.36 9.64
CA GLU A 78 -0.44 0.48 10.17
C GLU A 78 -1.35 -0.29 11.13
N GLU A 79 -1.59 -1.58 10.90
CA GLU A 79 -2.36 -2.47 11.78
C GLU A 79 -1.65 -2.72 13.11
N PHE A 80 -0.35 -2.98 13.10
CA PHE A 80 0.46 -3.15 14.31
C PHE A 80 0.41 -1.92 15.24
N LEU A 81 0.21 -0.75 14.68
CA LEU A 81 0.24 0.52 15.40
C LEU A 81 -1.17 1.12 15.61
N ASP A 82 -2.21 0.30 15.69
CA ASP A 82 -3.61 0.69 15.93
C ASP A 82 -4.22 1.69 14.94
N GLY A 83 -3.65 1.76 13.71
CA GLY A 83 -4.19 2.59 12.63
C GLY A 83 -4.17 4.09 12.86
N ASN A 84 -3.35 4.59 13.77
CA ASN A 84 -3.20 6.03 14.02
C ASN A 84 -2.30 6.64 12.96
N GLU A 85 -2.75 7.69 12.24
CA GLU A 85 -1.97 8.42 11.23
C GLU A 85 -0.64 8.96 11.78
N ASN A 86 -0.60 9.31 13.05
CA ASN A 86 0.63 9.78 13.71
C ASN A 86 1.71 8.69 13.81
N ASN A 87 1.39 7.43 13.50
CA ASN A 87 2.34 6.32 13.57
C ASN A 87 3.48 6.47 12.56
N TRP A 88 3.21 6.97 11.35
CA TRP A 88 4.26 7.28 10.39
C TRP A 88 5.15 8.43 10.86
N ILE A 89 4.56 9.47 11.46
CA ILE A 89 5.29 10.60 12.03
C ILE A 89 6.15 10.12 13.21
N ALA A 90 5.59 9.29 14.07
CA ALA A 90 6.32 8.70 15.20
C ALA A 90 7.45 7.78 14.74
N LEU A 91 7.24 6.95 13.71
CA LEU A 91 8.28 6.13 13.10
C LEU A 91 9.42 7.00 12.55
N ILE A 92 9.10 8.03 11.76
CA ILE A 92 10.08 8.95 11.19
C ILE A 92 10.83 9.68 12.32
N GLY A 93 10.15 10.05 13.42
CA GLY A 93 10.74 10.66 14.59
C GLY A 93 11.77 9.73 15.28
N ARG A 94 11.48 8.44 15.42
CA ARG A 94 12.44 7.45 15.94
C ARG A 94 13.62 7.26 14.99
N LEU A 95 13.36 7.20 13.70
CA LEU A 95 14.40 7.07 12.67
C LEU A 95 15.37 8.24 12.69
N TYR A 96 14.89 9.47 12.88
CA TYR A 96 15.74 10.67 12.93
C TYR A 96 16.65 10.78 14.19
N GLN A 97 16.54 9.85 15.14
CA GLN A 97 17.54 9.70 16.20
C GLN A 97 18.85 9.07 15.69
N TYR A 98 18.82 8.53 14.46
CA TYR A 98 19.95 7.83 13.83
C TYR A 98 20.33 8.51 12.51
N SER A 99 21.47 8.09 11.95
CA SER A 99 21.83 8.49 10.58
C SER A 99 21.00 7.68 9.58
N VAL A 100 20.05 8.33 8.92
CA VAL A 100 19.10 7.70 8.01
C VAL A 100 19.15 8.26 6.61
N ASN A 101 18.78 7.42 5.64
CA ASN A 101 18.54 7.81 4.26
C ASN A 101 17.28 7.11 3.76
N PHE A 102 16.24 7.89 3.47
CA PHE A 102 15.03 7.38 2.85
C PHE A 102 15.31 7.11 1.36
N THR A 103 15.41 5.84 1.02
CA THR A 103 15.74 5.42 -0.35
C THR A 103 14.54 5.47 -1.27
N ARG A 104 13.32 5.27 -0.73
CA ARG A 104 12.05 5.41 -1.45
C ARG A 104 10.89 5.68 -0.50
N LEU A 105 10.02 6.59 -0.89
CA LEU A 105 8.74 6.85 -0.23
C LEU A 105 7.69 7.20 -1.28
N ASP A 106 6.61 6.40 -1.32
CA ASP A 106 5.53 6.59 -2.27
C ASP A 106 4.26 7.01 -1.53
N ILE A 107 3.58 8.00 -2.07
CA ILE A 107 2.27 8.45 -1.59
C ILE A 107 1.23 8.06 -2.64
N ALA A 108 0.26 7.25 -2.27
CA ALA A 108 -0.86 6.87 -3.13
C ALA A 108 -2.09 7.70 -2.82
N HIS A 109 -2.75 8.21 -3.86
CA HIS A 109 -4.06 8.81 -3.82
C HIS A 109 -5.05 7.87 -4.49
N ASP A 110 -6.00 7.33 -3.71
CA ASP A 110 -7.11 6.53 -4.21
C ASP A 110 -8.30 7.43 -4.54
N ILE A 111 -8.79 7.35 -5.77
CA ILE A 111 -9.77 8.23 -6.37
C ILE A 111 -10.99 7.42 -6.78
N PHE A 112 -12.11 7.68 -6.14
CA PHE A 112 -13.36 6.97 -6.34
C PHE A 112 -14.44 7.81 -7.04
N ASP A 113 -14.25 9.13 -7.11
CA ASP A 113 -15.23 10.13 -7.60
C ASP A 113 -15.11 10.44 -9.10
N GLY A 114 -14.20 9.76 -9.82
CA GLY A 114 -13.98 9.99 -11.24
C GLY A 114 -13.27 11.31 -11.59
N SER A 115 -12.74 12.04 -10.62
CA SER A 115 -12.03 13.32 -10.83
C SER A 115 -10.75 13.16 -11.66
N LEU A 116 -10.13 11.96 -11.67
CA LEU A 116 -8.99 11.60 -12.50
C LEU A 116 -9.30 10.36 -13.32
N ASP A 117 -8.82 10.32 -14.56
CA ASP A 117 -9.01 9.23 -15.51
C ASP A 117 -7.70 8.93 -16.25
N VAL A 118 -7.32 7.65 -16.36
CA VAL A 118 -6.02 7.22 -16.92
C VAL A 118 -5.92 7.57 -18.39
N GLN A 119 -6.97 7.26 -19.19
CA GLN A 119 -6.99 7.51 -20.61
C GLN A 119 -6.90 9.01 -20.92
N ARG A 120 -7.60 9.84 -20.14
CA ARG A 120 -7.53 11.30 -20.26
C ARG A 120 -6.12 11.81 -20.03
N VAL A 121 -5.42 11.34 -18.98
CA VAL A 121 -4.03 11.72 -18.71
C VAL A 121 -3.14 11.31 -19.86
N TYR A 122 -3.28 10.06 -20.35
CA TYR A 122 -2.53 9.57 -21.51
C TYR A 122 -2.73 10.44 -22.75
N ASP A 123 -3.96 10.77 -23.11
CA ASP A 123 -4.30 11.59 -24.27
C ASP A 123 -3.65 12.99 -24.21
N TYR A 124 -3.65 13.59 -23.01
CA TYR A 124 -2.97 14.87 -22.83
C TYR A 124 -1.45 14.76 -22.93
N CYS A 125 -0.86 13.69 -22.42
CA CYS A 125 0.58 13.43 -22.57
C CYS A 125 0.94 13.22 -24.04
N LYS A 126 0.20 12.37 -24.76
CA LYS A 126 0.40 12.06 -26.17
C LYS A 126 0.28 13.30 -27.07
N LYS A 127 -0.64 14.21 -26.76
CA LYS A 127 -0.83 15.49 -27.47
C LYS A 127 0.20 16.56 -27.06
N GLY A 128 1.14 16.26 -26.15
CA GLY A 128 2.11 17.23 -25.64
C GLY A 128 1.48 18.35 -24.80
N LEU A 129 0.30 18.12 -24.22
CA LEU A 129 -0.45 19.08 -23.40
C LEU A 129 -0.22 18.85 -21.89
N CYS A 130 0.62 17.90 -21.51
CA CYS A 130 1.20 17.81 -20.18
C CYS A 130 2.52 18.58 -20.15
N ILE A 131 2.64 19.52 -19.25
CA ILE A 131 3.86 20.29 -19.00
C ILE A 131 4.46 19.80 -17.69
N SER A 132 5.71 19.35 -17.74
CA SER A 132 6.45 18.84 -16.60
C SER A 132 7.94 19.05 -16.81
N LYS A 133 8.71 18.97 -15.69
CA LYS A 133 10.17 18.81 -15.76
C LYS A 133 10.57 17.40 -16.17
N ALA A 134 9.67 16.43 -16.08
CA ALA A 134 9.87 15.08 -16.61
C ALA A 134 9.97 15.12 -18.12
N LYS A 135 10.91 14.35 -18.67
CA LYS A 135 11.17 14.30 -20.12
C LYS A 135 10.33 13.24 -20.85
N HIS A 136 9.91 12.22 -20.12
CA HIS A 136 9.26 11.04 -20.68
C HIS A 136 8.00 10.66 -19.90
N PHE A 137 7.10 10.01 -20.59
CA PHE A 137 6.00 9.26 -20.01
C PHE A 137 5.90 7.90 -20.68
N GLU A 138 5.34 6.94 -19.99
CA GLU A 138 5.08 5.58 -20.46
C GLU A 138 3.59 5.29 -20.33
N TYR A 139 3.06 4.49 -21.26
CA TYR A 139 1.71 3.96 -21.18
C TYR A 139 1.76 2.44 -21.34
N HIS A 140 1.16 1.75 -20.42
CA HIS A 140 1.07 0.29 -20.43
C HIS A 140 -0.39 -0.12 -20.39
N GLU A 141 -0.76 -0.98 -21.32
CA GLU A 141 -2.05 -1.64 -21.39
C GLU A 141 -1.85 -3.13 -21.22
N LYS A 142 -2.73 -3.77 -20.46
CA LYS A 142 -2.80 -5.21 -20.31
C LYS A 142 -4.15 -5.67 -20.79
N SER A 143 -4.16 -6.58 -21.78
CA SER A 143 -5.36 -7.16 -22.33
C SER A 143 -5.30 -8.69 -22.28
N VAL A 144 -6.47 -9.32 -22.25
CA VAL A 144 -6.61 -10.78 -22.35
C VAL A 144 -6.37 -11.18 -23.81
N LEU A 145 -5.50 -12.15 -24.03
CA LEU A 145 -5.13 -12.56 -25.39
C LEU A 145 -6.30 -13.21 -26.16
N GLU A 146 -7.16 -13.92 -25.45
CA GLU A 146 -8.27 -14.67 -26.05
C GLU A 146 -9.35 -13.78 -26.67
N ASN A 147 -9.70 -12.66 -26.02
CA ASN A 147 -10.83 -11.80 -26.40
C ASN A 147 -10.49 -10.33 -26.59
N GLY A 148 -9.22 -9.93 -26.32
CA GLY A 148 -8.77 -8.53 -26.40
C GLY A 148 -9.32 -7.64 -25.29
N GLU A 149 -9.99 -8.19 -24.29
CA GLU A 149 -10.53 -7.40 -23.17
C GLU A 149 -9.42 -6.73 -22.39
N ARG A 150 -9.54 -5.41 -22.17
CA ARG A 150 -8.60 -4.63 -21.36
C ARG A 150 -8.79 -4.93 -19.87
N VAL A 151 -7.76 -5.43 -19.22
CA VAL A 151 -7.74 -5.80 -17.79
C VAL A 151 -6.75 -4.97 -16.98
N GLY A 152 -6.10 -3.99 -17.58
CA GLY A 152 -5.22 -3.05 -16.90
C GLY A 152 -4.75 -1.92 -17.79
N GLU A 153 -4.57 -0.75 -17.20
CA GLU A 153 -4.02 0.42 -17.86
C GLU A 153 -3.23 1.28 -16.86
N THR A 154 -2.11 1.82 -17.31
CA THR A 154 -1.20 2.62 -16.47
C THR A 154 -0.53 3.71 -17.30
N VAL A 155 -0.52 4.94 -16.78
CA VAL A 155 0.32 6.03 -17.28
C VAL A 155 1.34 6.37 -16.20
N ALA A 156 2.63 6.42 -16.57
CA ALA A 156 3.70 6.81 -15.67
C ALA A 156 4.45 8.01 -16.25
N ILE A 157 4.49 9.13 -15.53
CA ILE A 157 5.15 10.37 -15.96
C ILE A 157 6.36 10.62 -15.08
N GLY A 158 7.56 10.67 -15.66
CA GLY A 158 8.81 10.83 -14.93
C GLY A 158 9.69 9.59 -15.01
N SER A 159 10.66 9.47 -14.13
CA SER A 159 11.64 8.39 -14.16
C SER A 159 11.78 7.70 -12.80
N ARG A 160 11.97 6.39 -12.84
CA ARG A 160 12.39 5.61 -11.67
C ARG A 160 13.75 6.12 -11.17
N GLY A 161 13.94 6.10 -9.86
CA GLY A 161 15.18 6.58 -9.22
C GLY A 161 15.20 8.08 -8.88
N ASN A 162 14.22 8.87 -9.33
CA ASN A 162 14.05 10.26 -8.94
C ASN A 162 12.61 10.54 -8.47
N GLN A 163 11.73 10.91 -9.39
CA GLN A 163 10.30 11.11 -9.13
C GLN A 163 9.49 10.64 -10.32
N GLN A 164 8.43 9.88 -10.04
CA GLN A 164 7.49 9.40 -11.04
C GLN A 164 6.07 9.53 -10.51
N TRP A 165 5.16 10.01 -11.32
CA TRP A 165 3.73 9.99 -11.04
C TRP A 165 3.09 8.87 -11.87
N CYS A 166 2.63 7.83 -11.20
CA CYS A 166 2.10 6.61 -11.79
C CYS A 166 0.60 6.55 -11.54
N ILE A 167 -0.21 6.62 -12.58
CA ILE A 167 -1.67 6.61 -12.51
C ILE A 167 -2.17 5.35 -13.18
N TYR A 168 -3.01 4.57 -12.49
CA TYR A 168 -3.53 3.33 -13.03
C TYR A 168 -4.93 3.00 -12.53
N ASN A 169 -5.62 2.15 -13.31
CA ASN A 169 -6.94 1.66 -12.98
C ASN A 169 -6.83 0.55 -11.92
N LYS A 170 -6.96 0.95 -10.66
CA LYS A 170 -6.85 0.03 -9.51
C LYS A 170 -8.00 -0.97 -9.47
N ARG A 171 -9.18 -0.56 -9.95
CA ARG A 171 -10.34 -1.46 -10.06
C ARG A 171 -10.04 -2.63 -11.01
N MET A 172 -9.50 -2.35 -12.21
CA MET A 172 -9.12 -3.40 -13.16
C MET A 172 -8.04 -4.31 -12.56
N GLU A 173 -7.04 -3.75 -11.88
CA GLU A 173 -6.01 -4.53 -11.21
C GLU A 173 -6.59 -5.51 -10.18
N GLN A 174 -7.50 -5.05 -9.33
CA GLN A 174 -8.12 -5.90 -8.31
C GLN A 174 -9.01 -6.98 -8.95
N LEU A 175 -9.83 -6.62 -9.92
CA LEU A 175 -10.65 -7.59 -10.65
C LEU A 175 -9.81 -8.67 -11.36
N SER A 176 -8.64 -8.28 -11.92
CA SER A 176 -7.73 -9.25 -12.55
C SER A 176 -7.10 -10.23 -11.55
N LYS A 177 -7.11 -9.90 -10.26
CA LYS A 177 -6.68 -10.76 -9.14
C LYS A 177 -7.84 -11.53 -8.52
N GLN A 178 -9.05 -11.42 -9.10
CA GLN A 178 -10.28 -12.02 -8.58
C GLN A 178 -10.68 -11.52 -7.18
N GLU A 179 -10.30 -10.27 -6.86
CA GLU A 179 -10.70 -9.63 -5.62
C GLU A 179 -12.04 -8.92 -5.78
N LEU A 180 -12.84 -8.92 -4.71
CA LEU A 180 -14.09 -8.18 -4.68
C LEU A 180 -13.82 -6.69 -4.68
N VAL A 181 -14.46 -5.94 -5.57
CA VAL A 181 -14.34 -4.49 -5.67
C VAL A 181 -15.71 -3.86 -5.54
N GLU A 182 -15.95 -3.18 -4.43
CA GLU A 182 -17.23 -2.54 -4.12
C GLU A 182 -17.43 -1.21 -4.90
N TYR A 183 -16.33 -0.58 -5.32
CA TYR A 183 -16.40 0.72 -5.97
C TYR A 183 -16.58 0.61 -7.48
N PRO A 184 -17.54 1.36 -8.06
CA PRO A 184 -17.77 1.38 -9.52
C PRO A 184 -16.59 2.01 -10.27
N SER A 185 -15.83 2.89 -9.63
CA SER A 185 -14.59 3.50 -10.12
C SER A 185 -13.55 3.50 -9.05
N TRP A 186 -12.31 3.12 -9.38
CA TRP A 186 -11.17 3.21 -8.50
C TRP A 186 -9.90 3.43 -9.33
N ILE A 187 -9.44 4.66 -9.36
CA ILE A 187 -8.16 5.04 -9.93
C ILE A 187 -7.18 5.27 -8.80
N ARG A 188 -5.95 4.78 -8.93
CA ARG A 188 -4.87 5.10 -8.01
C ARG A 188 -3.82 5.93 -8.72
N ALA A 189 -3.41 7.00 -8.06
CA ALA A 189 -2.33 7.88 -8.53
C ALA A 189 -1.23 7.94 -7.48
N GLU A 190 -0.08 7.32 -7.78
CA GLU A 190 1.07 7.19 -6.88
C GLU A 190 2.14 8.23 -7.22
N LEU A 191 2.48 9.06 -6.27
CA LEU A 191 3.69 9.87 -6.31
C LEU A 191 4.84 9.03 -5.74
N ARG A 192 5.66 8.49 -6.62
CA ARG A 192 6.81 7.67 -6.28
C ARG A 192 8.06 8.54 -6.19
N CYS A 193 8.72 8.55 -5.06
CA CYS A 193 9.88 9.38 -4.80
C CYS A 193 11.07 8.57 -4.30
N TRP A 194 12.24 8.85 -4.84
CA TRP A 194 13.49 8.18 -4.47
C TRP A 194 14.51 9.19 -3.94
N GLN A 195 15.43 8.72 -3.09
CA GLN A 195 16.59 9.44 -2.56
C GLN A 195 16.22 10.83 -2.03
N ASP A 196 16.78 11.90 -2.56
CA ASP A 196 16.55 13.27 -2.08
C ASP A 196 15.06 13.61 -2.00
N LYS A 197 14.26 13.13 -2.96
CA LYS A 197 12.81 13.38 -2.99
C LYS A 197 12.10 12.64 -1.86
N ALA A 198 12.51 11.42 -1.55
CA ALA A 198 11.98 10.65 -0.44
C ALA A 198 12.36 11.29 0.90
N ASN A 199 13.60 11.76 1.06
CA ASN A 199 14.06 12.46 2.25
C ASN A 199 13.28 13.78 2.47
N ILE A 200 13.01 14.55 1.40
CA ILE A 200 12.18 15.77 1.50
C ILE A 200 10.76 15.43 2.00
N ILE A 201 10.13 14.37 1.49
CA ILE A 201 8.79 13.97 1.94
C ILE A 201 8.84 13.55 3.43
N ALA A 202 9.83 12.75 3.82
CA ALA A 202 9.99 12.33 5.21
C ALA A 202 10.18 13.54 6.15
N GLU A 203 10.97 14.54 5.76
CA GLU A 203 11.14 15.78 6.50
C GLU A 203 9.81 16.55 6.65
N GLN A 204 9.04 16.69 5.55
CA GLN A 204 7.74 17.36 5.60
C GLN A 204 6.75 16.64 6.52
N LEU A 205 6.76 15.30 6.53
CA LEU A 205 5.95 14.50 7.46
C LEU A 205 6.42 14.68 8.91
N PHE A 206 7.72 14.70 9.16
CA PHE A 206 8.27 14.97 10.48
C PHE A 206 7.85 16.35 11.02
N LEU A 207 7.76 17.35 10.14
CA LEU A 207 7.22 18.68 10.43
C LEU A 207 5.67 18.68 10.58
N LYS A 208 5.05 17.50 10.64
CA LYS A 208 3.60 17.29 10.83
C LYS A 208 2.73 17.92 9.73
N ARG A 209 3.27 18.10 8.53
CA ARG A 209 2.45 18.53 7.40
C ARG A 209 1.49 17.42 6.96
N PRO A 210 0.23 17.72 6.64
CA PRO A 210 -0.72 16.72 6.15
C PRO A 210 -0.20 16.02 4.90
N LEU A 211 -0.34 14.70 4.84
CA LEU A 211 0.13 13.87 3.72
C LEU A 211 -0.56 14.27 2.40
N SER A 212 -1.85 14.65 2.45
CA SER A 212 -2.57 15.16 1.28
C SER A 212 -1.96 16.45 0.75
N SER A 213 -1.64 17.41 1.62
CA SER A 213 -1.03 18.67 1.20
C SER A 213 0.34 18.44 0.57
N ILE A 214 1.16 17.55 1.14
CA ILE A 214 2.45 17.17 0.55
C ILE A 214 2.25 16.59 -0.84
N TYR A 215 1.29 15.65 -1.01
CA TYR A 215 0.99 15.02 -2.29
C TYR A 215 0.54 16.07 -3.32
N PHE A 216 -0.48 16.86 -3.03
CA PHE A 216 -1.07 17.81 -3.99
C PHE A 216 -0.12 18.95 -4.35
N GLU A 217 0.68 19.43 -3.42
CA GLU A 217 1.72 20.44 -3.71
C GLU A 217 2.79 19.88 -4.65
N ALA A 218 3.26 18.65 -4.40
CA ALA A 218 4.24 18.00 -5.26
C ALA A 218 3.68 17.79 -6.67
N ILE A 219 2.43 17.31 -6.80
CA ILE A 219 1.77 17.09 -8.08
C ILE A 219 1.55 18.41 -8.81
N ASN A 220 1.02 19.44 -8.15
CA ASN A 220 0.76 20.75 -8.75
C ASN A 220 2.05 21.49 -9.15
N GLY A 221 3.14 21.27 -8.40
CA GLY A 221 4.46 21.86 -8.68
C GLY A 221 5.21 21.19 -9.83
N HIS A 222 4.91 19.90 -10.12
CA HIS A 222 5.63 19.14 -11.14
C HIS A 222 4.84 18.91 -12.43
N TYR A 223 3.51 18.88 -12.38
CA TYR A 223 2.66 18.52 -13.52
C TYR A 223 1.62 19.60 -13.78
N ARG A 224 1.40 19.92 -15.05
CA ARG A 224 0.45 20.93 -15.48
C ARG A 224 -0.20 20.49 -16.78
N PHE A 225 -1.50 20.25 -16.77
CA PHE A 225 -2.27 19.96 -17.97
C PHE A 225 -2.93 21.23 -18.50
N VAL A 226 -2.71 21.54 -19.79
CA VAL A 226 -3.01 22.81 -20.38
C VAL A 226 -3.91 22.69 -21.61
N LYS A 227 -4.62 23.79 -21.91
CA LYS A 227 -5.38 23.91 -23.16
C LYS A 227 -4.42 24.03 -24.36
N PRO A 228 -4.77 23.43 -25.53
CA PRO A 228 -4.03 23.69 -26.74
C PRO A 228 -4.08 25.19 -27.06
N ASN A 229 -2.97 25.76 -27.50
CA ASN A 229 -2.90 27.13 -28.00
C ASN A 229 -1.86 27.15 -29.11
N ALA A 230 -2.29 27.44 -30.33
CA ALA A 230 -1.43 27.48 -31.52
C ALA A 230 -0.60 28.76 -31.62
N THR A 231 -1.05 29.85 -30.97
CA THR A 231 -0.42 31.17 -31.11
C THR A 231 0.67 31.47 -30.07
N ASP A 232 0.65 30.75 -28.92
CA ASP A 232 1.65 30.92 -27.85
C ASP A 232 2.64 29.76 -27.85
N THR A 233 3.86 30.03 -28.26
CA THR A 233 4.99 29.08 -28.30
C THR A 233 5.45 28.72 -26.87
N ASN A 234 5.24 29.61 -25.87
CA ASN A 234 5.59 29.32 -24.49
C ASN A 234 4.49 28.48 -23.81
N ARG A 235 4.72 27.19 -23.76
CA ARG A 235 3.78 26.21 -23.19
C ARG A 235 3.42 26.49 -21.72
N TRP A 236 4.30 27.10 -20.94
CA TRP A 236 4.08 27.41 -19.53
C TRP A 236 3.04 28.51 -19.30
N ARG A 237 2.79 29.39 -20.27
CA ARG A 237 1.76 30.43 -20.21
C ARG A 237 0.35 29.93 -20.52
N ARG A 238 0.21 28.75 -21.13
CA ARG A 238 -1.08 28.20 -21.50
C ARG A 238 -1.96 27.97 -20.28
N LYS A 239 -3.24 28.26 -20.40
CA LYS A 239 -4.23 28.10 -19.32
C LYS A 239 -4.37 26.62 -18.95
N LYS A 240 -4.43 26.33 -17.63
CA LYS A 240 -4.75 24.98 -17.13
C LYS A 240 -6.13 24.55 -17.59
N VAL A 241 -6.33 23.27 -17.85
CA VAL A 241 -7.62 22.70 -18.18
C VAL A 241 -8.49 22.55 -16.95
N LYS A 242 -9.82 22.58 -17.14
CA LYS A 242 -10.77 22.56 -16.04
C LYS A 242 -10.64 21.28 -15.19
N TRP A 243 -10.62 20.10 -15.82
CA TRP A 243 -10.55 18.83 -15.10
C TRP A 243 -9.29 18.72 -14.21
N TRP A 244 -8.16 19.31 -14.63
CA TRP A 244 -6.95 19.36 -13.81
C TRP A 244 -7.12 20.26 -12.59
N LEU A 245 -7.76 21.41 -12.77
CA LEU A 245 -8.07 22.32 -11.65
C LEU A 245 -9.08 21.68 -10.69
N ASP A 246 -10.07 20.98 -11.21
CA ASP A 246 -11.08 20.28 -10.41
C ASP A 246 -10.43 19.13 -9.62
N TYR A 247 -9.54 18.34 -10.24
CA TYR A 247 -8.75 17.33 -9.55
C TYR A 247 -7.90 17.92 -8.40
N LEU A 248 -7.21 19.03 -8.61
CA LEU A 248 -6.40 19.67 -7.57
C LEU A 248 -7.24 20.17 -6.39
N LYS A 249 -8.52 20.54 -6.62
CA LYS A 249 -9.43 20.96 -5.54
C LYS A 249 -9.89 19.80 -4.66
N THR A 250 -9.73 18.57 -5.08
CA THR A 250 -10.08 17.40 -4.26
C THR A 250 -9.20 17.28 -3.01
N GLU A 251 -8.09 18.03 -2.91
CA GLU A 251 -7.30 18.15 -1.68
C GLU A 251 -8.17 18.44 -0.46
N ASN A 252 -9.05 19.42 -0.54
CA ASN A 252 -9.94 19.82 0.56
C ASN A 252 -11.05 18.79 0.85
N GLN A 253 -11.27 17.82 -0.05
CA GLN A 253 -12.26 16.75 0.07
C GLN A 253 -11.62 15.40 0.40
N THR A 254 -10.30 15.34 0.36
CA THR A 254 -9.54 14.13 0.61
C THR A 254 -9.32 13.99 2.09
N VAL A 255 -9.91 12.97 2.68
CA VAL A 255 -9.73 12.66 4.09
C VAL A 255 -8.41 11.92 4.27
N LEU A 256 -7.61 12.41 5.20
CA LEU A 256 -6.42 11.71 5.71
C LEU A 256 -6.80 10.58 6.67
N SER A 257 -8.07 10.38 6.97
CA SER A 257 -8.45 9.22 7.75
C SER A 257 -8.18 7.98 6.89
N VAL A 258 -7.31 7.13 7.39
CA VAL A 258 -7.57 5.72 7.29
C VAL A 258 -8.93 5.52 7.96
N GLU A 259 -10.05 5.83 7.26
CA GLU A 259 -11.22 5.05 7.52
C GLU A 259 -10.72 3.63 7.27
N ARG A 260 -10.43 2.93 8.36
CA ARG A 260 -10.51 1.50 8.35
C ARG A 260 -11.92 1.24 7.81
N THR A 261 -12.05 0.96 6.53
CA THR A 261 -12.90 -0.13 6.17
C THR A 261 -12.24 -1.31 6.85
N LYS A 262 -12.60 -1.53 8.14
CA LYS A 262 -12.32 -2.81 8.78
C LYS A 262 -12.76 -3.81 7.75
N PRO A 263 -11.88 -4.72 7.29
CA PRO A 263 -12.34 -5.76 6.40
C PRO A 263 -13.56 -6.35 7.09
N THR A 264 -14.69 -6.36 6.39
CA THR A 264 -15.89 -7.00 6.95
C THR A 264 -15.48 -8.42 7.32
N LEU A 265 -16.10 -9.03 8.31
CA LEU A 265 -15.75 -10.41 8.68
C LEU A 265 -15.78 -11.34 7.46
N ARG A 266 -16.62 -11.07 6.44
CA ARG A 266 -16.60 -11.72 5.11
C ARG A 266 -15.30 -11.53 4.35
N GLN A 267 -14.71 -10.34 4.39
CA GLN A 267 -13.41 -10.10 3.74
C GLN A 267 -12.28 -10.80 4.51
N SER A 268 -12.37 -10.85 5.84
CA SER A 268 -11.46 -11.62 6.69
C SER A 268 -11.60 -13.12 6.47
N GLU A 269 -12.81 -13.63 6.28
CA GLU A 269 -13.11 -15.02 5.91
C GLU A 269 -12.47 -15.37 4.57
N ALA A 270 -12.72 -14.60 3.52
CA ALA A 270 -12.12 -14.79 2.20
C ALA A 270 -10.57 -14.68 2.22
N TRP A 271 -10.02 -13.79 3.03
CA TRP A 271 -8.58 -13.69 3.24
C TRP A 271 -8.03 -14.93 3.98
N THR A 272 -8.71 -15.39 5.02
CA THR A 272 -8.32 -16.60 5.78
C THR A 272 -8.31 -17.81 4.87
N GLU A 273 -9.35 -18.02 4.06
CA GLU A 273 -9.41 -19.11 3.09
C GLU A 273 -8.26 -19.05 2.05
N LYS A 274 -7.98 -17.87 1.49
CA LYS A 274 -6.97 -17.73 0.44
C LYS A 274 -5.53 -17.71 0.95
N GLN A 275 -5.27 -17.04 2.06
CA GLN A 275 -3.91 -16.76 2.52
C GLN A 275 -3.46 -17.62 3.70
N VAL A 276 -4.38 -17.94 4.60
CA VAL A 276 -4.06 -18.63 5.86
C VAL A 276 -4.25 -20.15 5.73
N ALA A 277 -5.29 -20.61 5.05
CA ALA A 277 -5.64 -22.04 4.96
C ALA A 277 -4.48 -22.92 4.46
N LYS A 278 -3.77 -22.49 3.40
CA LYS A 278 -2.60 -23.22 2.89
C LYS A 278 -1.46 -23.32 3.91
N THR A 279 -1.22 -22.26 4.66
CA THR A 279 -0.16 -22.22 5.68
C THR A 279 -0.55 -23.08 6.88
N LEU A 280 -1.78 -22.99 7.34
CA LEU A 280 -2.31 -23.86 8.39
C LEU A 280 -2.23 -25.34 7.99
N ALA A 281 -2.65 -25.68 6.77
CA ALA A 281 -2.57 -27.05 6.25
C ALA A 281 -1.13 -27.57 6.22
N LYS A 282 -0.16 -26.75 5.81
CA LYS A 282 1.27 -27.12 5.85
C LYS A 282 1.76 -27.41 7.26
N VAL A 283 1.45 -26.52 8.20
CA VAL A 283 1.88 -26.67 9.60
C VAL A 283 1.20 -27.88 10.25
N TYR A 284 -0.10 -28.06 10.02
CA TYR A 284 -0.84 -29.21 10.47
C TYR A 284 -0.22 -30.52 9.97
N THR A 285 0.01 -30.62 8.64
CA THR A 285 0.61 -31.80 8.02
C THR A 285 2.01 -32.09 8.54
N ALA A 286 2.82 -31.04 8.72
CA ALA A 286 4.17 -31.19 9.26
C ALA A 286 4.15 -31.74 10.70
N LYS A 287 3.26 -31.21 11.55
CA LYS A 287 3.10 -31.71 12.94
C LYS A 287 2.52 -33.12 12.99
N TYR A 288 1.55 -33.42 12.14
CA TYR A 288 1.00 -34.77 12.00
C TYR A 288 2.07 -35.79 11.62
N GLN A 289 2.92 -35.47 10.63
CA GLN A 289 3.99 -36.36 10.18
C GLN A 289 5.16 -36.50 11.16
N ALA A 290 5.48 -35.38 11.87
CA ALA A 290 6.61 -35.36 12.81
C ALA A 290 6.26 -36.00 14.18
N TYR A 291 5.01 -35.94 14.56
CA TYR A 291 4.56 -36.41 15.87
C TYR A 291 3.36 -37.38 15.75
N ASP A 292 2.14 -36.83 15.80
CA ASP A 292 0.88 -37.56 15.68
C ASP A 292 -0.29 -36.59 15.39
N VAL A 293 -1.47 -37.17 15.14
CA VAL A 293 -2.69 -36.38 14.87
C VAL A 293 -3.09 -35.49 16.06
N GLN A 294 -2.94 -35.98 17.29
CA GLN A 294 -3.35 -35.27 18.48
C GLN A 294 -2.56 -33.97 18.66
N LYS A 295 -1.23 -34.02 18.49
CA LYS A 295 -0.36 -32.84 18.57
C LYS A 295 -0.60 -31.85 17.44
N ALA A 296 -1.01 -32.30 16.27
CA ALA A 296 -1.40 -31.41 15.19
C ALA A 296 -2.72 -30.68 15.49
N GLU A 297 -3.70 -31.41 16.04
CA GLU A 297 -4.98 -30.85 16.46
C GLU A 297 -4.84 -29.91 17.65
N ASP A 298 -4.09 -30.30 18.68
CA ASP A 298 -3.81 -29.47 19.85
C ASP A 298 -3.19 -28.12 19.47
N TYR A 299 -2.31 -28.11 18.47
CA TYR A 299 -1.71 -26.88 17.97
C TYR A 299 -2.73 -25.94 17.33
N ILE A 300 -3.63 -26.47 16.49
CA ILE A 300 -4.68 -25.64 15.86
C ILE A 300 -5.65 -25.11 16.92
N GLN A 301 -6.03 -25.95 17.86
CA GLN A 301 -6.90 -25.55 18.96
C GLN A 301 -6.23 -24.49 19.86
N GLY A 302 -4.92 -24.62 20.10
CA GLY A 302 -4.14 -23.64 20.83
C GLY A 302 -4.14 -22.27 20.16
N LEU A 303 -3.95 -22.21 18.82
CA LEU A 303 -4.03 -20.97 18.06
C LEU A 303 -5.42 -20.31 18.16
N LEU A 304 -6.49 -21.12 18.08
CA LEU A 304 -7.85 -20.61 18.20
C LEU A 304 -8.13 -20.06 19.61
N GLN A 305 -7.69 -20.75 20.65
CA GLN A 305 -7.84 -20.30 22.04
C GLN A 305 -7.06 -19.01 22.31
N GLU A 306 -5.84 -18.92 21.78
CA GLU A 306 -5.04 -17.70 21.88
C GLU A 306 -5.73 -16.54 21.15
N GLY A 307 -6.25 -16.78 19.94
CA GLY A 307 -7.04 -15.78 19.20
C GLY A 307 -8.27 -15.33 19.97
N LEU A 308 -9.04 -16.25 20.55
CA LEU A 308 -10.21 -15.93 21.35
C LEU A 308 -9.88 -15.06 22.57
N SER A 309 -8.74 -15.29 23.22
CA SER A 309 -8.32 -14.50 24.38
C SER A 309 -7.93 -13.05 24.03
N ARG A 310 -7.72 -12.75 22.75
CA ARG A 310 -7.35 -11.42 22.24
C ARG A 310 -8.52 -10.64 21.65
N LEU A 311 -9.72 -11.21 21.61
CA LEU A 311 -10.91 -10.51 21.13
C LEU A 311 -11.23 -9.31 22.02
N THR A 312 -11.59 -8.19 21.38
CA THR A 312 -11.99 -6.94 22.02
C THR A 312 -13.49 -6.72 21.86
N ASP A 313 -14.09 -5.80 22.64
CA ASP A 313 -15.50 -5.39 22.51
C ASP A 313 -15.87 -4.95 21.07
N ASN A 314 -14.88 -4.45 20.31
CA ASN A 314 -15.10 -4.09 18.92
C ASN A 314 -15.16 -5.30 17.99
N ASP A 315 -14.39 -6.34 18.29
CA ASP A 315 -14.44 -7.60 17.53
C ASP A 315 -15.75 -8.33 17.80
N GLU A 316 -16.26 -8.28 19.01
CA GLU A 316 -17.59 -8.82 19.36
C GLU A 316 -18.70 -8.13 18.56
N LYS A 317 -18.67 -6.80 18.42
CA LYS A 317 -19.63 -6.06 17.59
C LYS A 317 -19.55 -6.44 16.10
N ASP A 318 -18.35 -6.64 15.58
CA ASP A 318 -18.14 -7.07 14.19
C ASP A 318 -18.71 -8.50 13.98
N ILE A 319 -18.53 -9.40 14.96
CA ILE A 319 -19.10 -10.75 14.98
C ILE A 319 -20.65 -10.69 15.03
N GLU A 320 -21.21 -9.86 15.89
CA GLU A 320 -22.67 -9.69 15.96
C GLU A 320 -23.25 -9.14 14.65
N GLN A 321 -22.54 -8.18 14.01
CA GLN A 321 -22.96 -7.66 12.73
C GLN A 321 -22.97 -8.75 11.65
N TYR A 322 -21.90 -9.55 11.56
CA TYR A 322 -21.81 -10.67 10.63
C TYR A 322 -22.96 -11.67 10.84
N ILE A 323 -23.28 -12.03 12.09
CA ILE A 323 -24.39 -12.93 12.44
C ILE A 323 -25.73 -12.34 11.97
N ARG A 324 -25.98 -11.04 12.18
CA ARG A 324 -27.20 -10.36 11.70
C ARG A 324 -27.32 -10.38 10.18
N GLU A 325 -26.22 -10.14 9.47
CA GLU A 325 -26.20 -10.18 8.00
C GLU A 325 -26.50 -11.57 7.45
N GLN A 326 -25.97 -12.63 8.08
CA GLN A 326 -26.26 -14.02 7.68
C GLN A 326 -27.74 -14.38 7.92
N ASN A 327 -28.30 -13.98 9.06
CA ASN A 327 -29.68 -14.26 9.42
C ASN A 327 -30.70 -13.44 8.60
N SER A 328 -30.27 -12.30 8.01
CA SER A 328 -31.12 -11.41 7.20
C SER A 328 -31.13 -11.78 5.71
N SER A 329 -30.31 -12.73 5.29
CA SER A 329 -30.17 -13.14 3.90
C SER A 329 -31.21 -14.20 3.52
N PRO A 330 -32.17 -13.95 2.57
CA PRO A 330 -33.28 -14.87 2.26
C PRO A 330 -32.89 -16.15 1.50
N LEU A 331 -31.61 -16.46 1.31
CA LEU A 331 -31.14 -17.43 0.32
C LEU A 331 -30.76 -18.83 0.85
N TRP A 332 -31.07 -19.16 2.12
CA TRP A 332 -30.80 -20.51 2.67
C TRP A 332 -32.04 -21.33 3.02
N GLY A 333 -33.11 -21.13 2.29
CA GLY A 333 -34.32 -21.93 2.46
C GLY A 333 -34.90 -22.40 1.15
N GLN A 334 -34.24 -23.31 0.43
CA GLN A 334 -34.91 -24.31 -0.45
C GLN A 334 -33.89 -25.20 -1.15
N LYS A 335 -33.33 -26.20 -0.49
CA LYS A 335 -33.02 -27.45 -1.17
C LYS A 335 -34.35 -28.23 -1.20
N LYS A 336 -35.07 -28.17 -2.32
CA LYS A 336 -36.14 -29.13 -2.61
C LYS A 336 -35.50 -30.49 -2.76
N THR A 337 -35.85 -31.39 -1.84
CA THR A 337 -35.85 -32.84 -2.05
C THR A 337 -36.77 -33.17 -3.23
N THR A 338 -36.21 -33.74 -4.24
CA THR A 338 -36.77 -34.78 -5.12
C THR A 338 -35.64 -35.62 -5.65
#